data_4a9e7389b90efc6d8c7d6f17bb130890
#
_entry.id   4a9e7389b90efc6d8c7d6f17bb130890
#
_cell.length_a   1.000
_cell.length_b   1.000
_cell.length_c   1.000
_cell.angle_alpha   90.00
_cell.angle_beta   90.00
_cell.angle_gamma   90.00
#
_symmetry.space_group_name_H-M   'P 1'
#
loop_
_entity.id
_entity.type
_entity.pdbx_description
1 polymer ?
#
loop_
_entity_poly.entity_id
_entity_poly.type
_entity_poly.pdbx_seq_one_letter_code
_entity_poly.pdbx_strand_id
1 'polypeptide(L)'
;MKKLHFSLLAILFALFAMMSFTACSSDDEDTPSAEDIQTNIIGMWQPKHVTGYDWDKNDKPAKVDQDIDIDDAISFEFKQGGTFNEYCWTGNKWEIDCSGEAYTISGNKLTTYEEDGINVLDVYTIQSINSTTMVLKYNLDGNASYPSTITFKKIK
;
A
#
# COMPACT_ATOMS: atom_id res chain seq x y z
N MET A 1 22.86 48.57 2.81
CA MET A 1 21.59 48.05 3.34
C MET A 1 21.24 46.75 2.64
N LYS A 2 21.85 45.67 3.04
CA LYS A 2 21.60 44.28 2.54
C LYS A 2 21.96 43.28 3.64
N LYS A 3 21.10 43.12 4.66
CA LYS A 3 21.22 42.07 5.67
C LYS A 3 19.86 41.90 6.38
N LEU A 4 18.82 41.38 5.73
CA LEU A 4 17.59 41.10 6.45
C LEU A 4 16.74 39.97 5.80
N HIS A 5 17.31 39.07 4.98
CA HIS A 5 16.54 38.01 4.38
C HIS A 5 16.97 36.60 4.77
N PHE A 6 17.95 36.43 5.66
CA PHE A 6 18.43 35.09 6.06
C PHE A 6 17.80 34.56 7.35
N SER A 7 17.02 35.37 8.07
CA SER A 7 16.46 34.98 9.37
C SER A 7 15.05 34.38 9.30
N LEU A 8 14.34 34.55 8.18
CA LEU A 8 12.96 34.05 8.07
C LEU A 8 12.86 32.58 7.59
N LEU A 9 13.90 32.08 6.93
CA LEU A 9 13.91 30.72 6.43
C LEU A 9 14.27 29.68 7.51
N ALA A 10 14.98 30.10 8.55
CA ALA A 10 15.36 29.22 9.67
C ALA A 10 14.23 28.95 10.66
N ILE A 11 13.21 29.80 10.71
CA ILE A 11 12.09 29.67 11.65
C ILE A 11 11.01 28.69 11.11
N LEU A 12 10.92 28.53 9.80
CA LEU A 12 9.94 27.60 9.21
C LEU A 12 10.32 26.12 9.38
N PHE A 13 11.62 25.82 9.56
CA PHE A 13 12.10 24.45 9.78
C PHE A 13 12.01 23.96 11.24
N ALA A 14 11.88 24.87 12.18
CA ALA A 14 11.82 24.53 13.62
C ALA A 14 10.41 24.20 14.11
N LEU A 15 9.37 24.47 13.33
CA LEU A 15 7.96 24.22 13.73
C LEU A 15 7.45 22.83 13.34
N PHE A 16 8.24 22.03 12.60
CA PHE A 16 7.86 20.65 12.23
C PHE A 16 8.38 19.57 13.18
N ALA A 17 9.12 19.93 14.22
CA ALA A 17 9.80 18.97 15.10
C ALA A 17 9.08 18.69 16.43
N MET A 18 7.85 19.19 16.66
CA MET A 18 7.15 18.97 17.92
C MET A 18 5.71 18.48 17.72
N MET A 19 5.50 17.44 16.93
CA MET A 19 4.36 16.57 17.14
C MET A 19 4.85 15.32 17.87
N SER A 20 5.01 15.46 19.19
CA SER A 20 5.09 14.34 20.11
C SER A 20 3.76 13.59 20.03
N PHE A 21 3.72 12.50 19.31
CA PHE A 21 2.61 11.57 19.39
C PHE A 21 2.66 10.96 20.78
N THR A 22 1.79 11.45 21.67
CA THR A 22 1.44 10.71 22.88
C THR A 22 0.77 9.41 22.46
N ALA A 23 1.48 8.30 22.59
CA ALA A 23 0.90 6.97 22.52
C ALA A 23 -0.16 6.84 23.61
N CYS A 24 -1.43 6.97 23.25
CA CYS A 24 -2.51 6.41 24.02
C CYS A 24 -2.55 4.91 23.74
N SER A 25 -2.14 4.13 24.73
CA SER A 25 -2.42 2.71 24.80
C SER A 25 -3.91 2.52 25.00
N SER A 26 -4.60 2.07 23.97
CA SER A 26 -5.87 1.35 24.10
C SER A 26 -5.70 0.05 23.30
N ASP A 27 -6.03 -1.05 23.96
CA ASP A 27 -6.06 -2.40 23.41
C ASP A 27 -6.95 -2.45 22.18
N ASP A 28 -6.35 -2.29 21.01
CA ASP A 28 -6.92 -2.62 19.71
C ASP A 28 -5.83 -3.30 18.88
N GLU A 29 -6.15 -4.52 18.46
CA GLU A 29 -5.32 -5.50 17.79
C GLU A 29 -4.45 -4.88 16.66
N ASP A 30 -3.12 -4.99 16.85
CA ASP A 30 -2.07 -5.11 15.82
C ASP A 30 -2.11 -4.19 14.57
N THR A 31 -2.57 -2.95 14.69
CA THR A 31 -2.37 -1.99 13.59
C THR A 31 -0.87 -1.65 13.49
N PRO A 32 -0.22 -1.91 12.35
CA PRO A 32 1.20 -1.64 12.19
C PRO A 32 1.51 -0.16 12.37
N SER A 33 2.63 0.14 13.04
CA SER A 33 3.08 1.53 13.21
C SER A 33 3.45 2.16 11.86
N ALA A 34 3.41 3.49 11.77
CA ALA A 34 3.84 4.20 10.57
C ALA A 34 5.31 3.90 10.21
N GLU A 35 6.16 3.68 11.22
CA GLU A 35 7.57 3.31 11.04
C GLU A 35 7.71 1.90 10.46
N ASP A 36 6.92 0.92 10.94
CA ASP A 36 6.90 -0.43 10.38
C ASP A 36 6.46 -0.44 8.92
N ILE A 37 5.44 0.34 8.59
CA ILE A 37 4.97 0.45 7.21
C ILE A 37 6.04 1.07 6.32
N GLN A 38 6.60 2.22 6.69
CA GLN A 38 7.63 2.90 5.90
C GLN A 38 8.88 2.04 5.69
N THR A 39 9.27 1.28 6.72
CA THR A 39 10.44 0.41 6.66
C THR A 39 10.22 -0.79 5.76
N ASN A 40 9.03 -1.40 5.81
CA ASN A 40 8.78 -2.69 5.20
C ASN A 40 8.10 -2.62 3.84
N ILE A 41 7.37 -1.54 3.50
CA ILE A 41 6.58 -1.46 2.25
C ILE A 41 7.44 -1.59 0.99
N ILE A 42 8.66 -1.01 1.03
CA ILE A 42 9.56 -0.96 -0.13
C ILE A 42 10.00 -2.37 -0.54
N GLY A 43 9.86 -2.67 -1.83
CA GLY A 43 10.21 -3.94 -2.45
C GLY A 43 9.06 -4.54 -3.24
N MET A 44 9.25 -5.75 -3.75
CA MET A 44 8.29 -6.43 -4.60
C MET A 44 7.46 -7.45 -3.80
N TRP A 45 6.14 -7.36 -3.94
CA TRP A 45 5.14 -8.11 -3.20
C TRP A 45 4.26 -8.92 -4.12
N GLN A 46 4.27 -10.23 -3.96
CA GLN A 46 3.43 -11.15 -4.71
C GLN A 46 2.20 -11.52 -3.88
N PRO A 47 0.97 -11.39 -4.39
CA PRO A 47 -0.23 -11.90 -3.74
C PRO A 47 -0.17 -13.43 -3.68
N LYS A 48 -0.63 -14.02 -2.58
CA LYS A 48 -0.58 -15.45 -2.31
C LYS A 48 -1.91 -16.05 -1.97
N HIS A 49 -2.74 -15.31 -1.28
CA HIS A 49 -4.00 -15.82 -0.76
C HIS A 49 -5.03 -14.71 -0.67
N VAL A 50 -6.26 -14.97 -1.02
CA VAL A 50 -7.39 -14.04 -0.90
C VAL A 50 -8.51 -14.67 -0.09
N THR A 51 -9.08 -13.87 0.84
CA THR A 51 -10.29 -14.22 1.59
C THR A 51 -11.30 -13.12 1.49
N GLY A 52 -12.59 -13.44 1.59
CA GLY A 52 -13.67 -12.47 1.52
C GLY A 52 -14.42 -12.53 0.21
N TYR A 53 -14.36 -11.51 -0.61
CA TYR A 53 -15.03 -11.47 -1.90
C TYR A 53 -14.07 -11.24 -3.05
N ASP A 54 -14.34 -11.91 -4.17
CA ASP A 54 -13.64 -11.75 -5.44
C ASP A 54 -14.63 -11.93 -6.60
N TRP A 55 -14.22 -11.59 -7.82
CA TRP A 55 -15.04 -11.79 -9.00
C TRP A 55 -15.11 -13.26 -9.39
N ASP A 56 -16.33 -13.78 -9.61
CA ASP A 56 -16.52 -15.09 -10.21
C ASP A 56 -16.34 -15.03 -11.74
N LYS A 57 -16.40 -16.17 -12.40
CA LYS A 57 -16.29 -16.28 -13.87
C LYS A 57 -17.39 -15.54 -14.65
N ASN A 58 -18.40 -14.97 -14.01
CA ASN A 58 -19.49 -14.21 -14.60
C ASN A 58 -19.43 -12.74 -14.16
N ASP A 59 -18.29 -12.27 -13.67
CA ASP A 59 -18.05 -10.90 -13.16
C ASP A 59 -19.03 -10.52 -12.04
N LYS A 60 -19.29 -11.46 -11.12
CA LYS A 60 -20.13 -11.22 -9.93
C LYS A 60 -19.33 -11.44 -8.66
N PRO A 61 -19.53 -10.56 -7.63
CA PRO A 61 -18.92 -10.78 -6.33
C PRO A 61 -19.33 -12.12 -5.73
N ALA A 62 -18.36 -12.94 -5.41
CA ALA A 62 -18.53 -14.25 -4.76
C ALA A 62 -17.59 -14.38 -3.58
N LYS A 63 -18.00 -15.11 -2.54
CA LYS A 63 -17.12 -15.39 -1.40
C LYS A 63 -16.04 -16.40 -1.82
N VAL A 64 -14.81 -16.07 -1.46
CA VAL A 64 -13.63 -16.88 -1.72
C VAL A 64 -12.79 -17.07 -0.46
N ASP A 65 -12.01 -18.13 -0.44
CA ASP A 65 -10.95 -18.45 0.51
C ASP A 65 -9.98 -19.36 -0.24
N GLN A 66 -9.03 -18.77 -0.96
CA GLN A 66 -8.22 -19.53 -1.93
C GLN A 66 -6.84 -18.95 -2.12
N ASP A 67 -5.90 -19.80 -2.50
CA ASP A 67 -4.59 -19.37 -2.96
C ASP A 67 -4.70 -18.75 -4.36
N ILE A 68 -3.88 -17.73 -4.59
CA ILE A 68 -3.79 -17.03 -5.88
C ILE A 68 -2.71 -17.74 -6.70
N ASP A 69 -3.11 -18.23 -7.89
CA ASP A 69 -2.16 -18.80 -8.84
C ASP A 69 -1.16 -17.71 -9.30
N ILE A 70 0.08 -18.12 -9.51
CA ILE A 70 1.11 -17.18 -9.97
C ILE A 70 0.78 -16.61 -11.36
N ASP A 71 0.11 -17.38 -12.21
CA ASP A 71 -0.27 -16.97 -13.56
C ASP A 71 -1.38 -15.89 -13.57
N ASP A 72 -2.16 -15.81 -12.47
CA ASP A 72 -3.22 -14.81 -12.27
C ASP A 72 -2.77 -13.65 -11.36
N ALA A 73 -1.55 -13.72 -10.81
CA ALA A 73 -1.06 -12.80 -9.80
C ALA A 73 -0.52 -11.50 -10.43
N ILE A 74 -1.05 -10.36 -9.99
CA ILE A 74 -0.43 -9.05 -10.20
C ILE A 74 0.41 -8.72 -8.97
N SER A 75 1.72 -8.58 -9.17
CA SER A 75 2.66 -8.24 -8.10
C SER A 75 3.00 -6.76 -8.12
N PHE A 76 3.10 -6.16 -6.95
CA PHE A 76 3.42 -4.73 -6.77
C PHE A 76 4.87 -4.54 -6.34
N GLU A 77 5.62 -3.65 -6.97
CA GLU A 77 6.92 -3.21 -6.49
C GLU A 77 6.84 -1.76 -6.02
N PHE A 78 6.74 -1.55 -4.72
CA PHE A 78 6.76 -0.21 -4.12
C PHE A 78 8.19 0.32 -4.03
N LYS A 79 8.40 1.56 -4.47
CA LYS A 79 9.70 2.23 -4.52
C LYS A 79 9.75 3.41 -3.56
N GLN A 80 10.96 3.78 -3.18
CA GLN A 80 11.18 5.04 -2.50
C GLN A 80 10.70 6.20 -3.39
N GLY A 81 10.09 7.21 -2.77
CA GLY A 81 9.57 8.37 -3.51
C GLY A 81 8.09 8.28 -3.89
N GLY A 82 7.38 7.22 -3.45
CA GLY A 82 5.92 7.15 -3.60
C GLY A 82 5.45 6.69 -4.98
N THR A 83 6.25 5.90 -5.67
CA THR A 83 5.85 5.25 -6.93
C THR A 83 5.86 3.74 -6.81
N PHE A 84 5.04 3.06 -7.59
CA PHE A 84 5.03 1.60 -7.68
C PHE A 84 4.97 1.13 -9.14
N ASN A 85 5.28 -0.13 -9.35
CA ASN A 85 5.10 -0.83 -10.61
C ASN A 85 4.22 -2.05 -10.38
N GLU A 86 3.46 -2.41 -11.38
CA GLU A 86 2.76 -3.69 -11.47
C GLU A 86 3.51 -4.66 -12.37
N TYR A 87 3.48 -5.93 -11.99
CA TYR A 87 4.14 -7.02 -12.71
C TYR A 87 3.19 -8.18 -12.90
N CYS A 88 3.13 -8.71 -14.12
CA CYS A 88 2.48 -9.96 -14.45
C CYS A 88 3.50 -11.09 -14.62
N TRP A 89 3.11 -12.33 -14.28
CA TRP A 89 3.94 -13.51 -14.52
C TRP A 89 3.74 -14.02 -15.94
N THR A 90 4.84 -14.25 -16.68
CA THR A 90 4.81 -14.71 -18.07
C THR A 90 5.18 -16.19 -18.24
N GLY A 91 5.04 -16.97 -17.16
CA GLY A 91 5.38 -18.40 -17.11
C GLY A 91 6.83 -18.70 -16.75
N ASN A 92 7.73 -17.71 -16.86
CA ASN A 92 9.16 -17.88 -16.52
C ASN A 92 9.79 -16.68 -15.81
N LYS A 93 9.17 -15.50 -15.85
CA LYS A 93 9.67 -14.27 -15.23
C LYS A 93 8.54 -13.29 -14.94
N TRP A 94 8.80 -12.34 -14.06
CA TRP A 94 7.97 -11.16 -13.87
C TRP A 94 8.29 -10.11 -14.93
N GLU A 95 7.28 -9.64 -15.64
CA GLU A 95 7.38 -8.54 -16.60
C GLU A 95 6.55 -7.36 -16.12
N ILE A 96 7.03 -6.14 -16.36
CA ILE A 96 6.31 -4.92 -15.99
C ILE A 96 5.06 -4.81 -16.87
N ASP A 97 3.92 -4.67 -16.23
CA ASP A 97 2.64 -4.34 -16.87
C ASP A 97 2.41 -2.83 -16.85
N CYS A 98 2.41 -2.23 -15.65
CA CYS A 98 2.33 -0.80 -15.45
C CYS A 98 3.52 -0.27 -14.65
N SER A 99 3.98 0.95 -14.91
CA SER A 99 5.17 1.48 -14.26
C SER A 99 5.08 2.95 -13.88
N GLY A 100 5.61 3.27 -12.69
CA GLY A 100 5.76 4.65 -12.23
C GLY A 100 4.48 5.28 -11.71
N GLU A 101 3.45 4.50 -11.47
CA GLU A 101 2.21 4.96 -10.85
C GLU A 101 2.45 5.44 -9.42
N ALA A 102 1.65 6.40 -8.98
CA ALA A 102 1.81 7.00 -7.67
C ALA A 102 1.12 6.18 -6.58
N TYR A 103 1.69 6.17 -5.37
CA TYR A 103 1.00 5.75 -4.16
C TYR A 103 1.23 6.71 -3.00
N THR A 104 0.32 6.71 -2.05
CA THR A 104 0.46 7.43 -0.77
C THR A 104 0.11 6.53 0.40
N ILE A 105 0.72 6.81 1.56
CA ILE A 105 0.42 6.15 2.83
C ILE A 105 0.05 7.22 3.84
N SER A 106 -1.12 7.05 4.49
CA SER A 106 -1.60 7.90 5.57
C SER A 106 -2.09 7.02 6.73
N GLY A 107 -1.34 6.98 7.83
CA GLY A 107 -1.52 5.99 8.87
C GLY A 107 -1.30 4.59 8.31
N ASN A 108 -2.29 3.72 8.41
CA ASN A 108 -2.28 2.38 7.81
C ASN A 108 -3.05 2.30 6.47
N LYS A 109 -3.42 3.44 5.89
CA LYS A 109 -4.14 3.50 4.62
C LYS A 109 -3.15 3.67 3.47
N LEU A 110 -3.13 2.70 2.55
CA LEU A 110 -2.42 2.75 1.28
C LEU A 110 -3.41 3.13 0.17
N THR A 111 -3.09 4.17 -0.58
CA THR A 111 -3.88 4.60 -1.74
C THR A 111 -2.98 4.54 -2.96
N THR A 112 -3.43 3.88 -4.02
CA THR A 112 -2.79 3.87 -5.34
C THR A 112 -3.56 4.75 -6.30
N TYR A 113 -2.87 5.26 -7.31
CA TYR A 113 -3.42 6.20 -8.27
C TYR A 113 -3.18 5.68 -9.68
N GLU A 114 -4.07 6.05 -10.60
CA GLU A 114 -3.90 5.81 -12.03
C GLU A 114 -2.65 6.53 -12.58
N GLU A 115 -2.30 6.27 -13.83
CA GLU A 115 -1.13 6.84 -14.52
C GLU A 115 -1.10 8.38 -14.46
N ASP A 116 -2.24 9.03 -14.37
CA ASP A 116 -2.36 10.49 -14.25
C ASP A 116 -1.91 11.04 -12.87
N GLY A 117 -1.74 10.16 -11.88
CA GLY A 117 -1.38 10.51 -10.50
C GLY A 117 -2.44 11.30 -9.73
N ILE A 118 -3.66 11.39 -10.25
CA ILE A 118 -4.77 12.20 -9.70
C ILE A 118 -5.94 11.32 -9.32
N ASN A 119 -6.39 10.46 -10.25
CA ASN A 119 -7.50 9.56 -10.00
C ASN A 119 -7.06 8.41 -9.09
N VAL A 120 -7.87 8.12 -8.08
CA VAL A 120 -7.63 6.99 -7.17
C VAL A 120 -7.96 5.70 -7.91
N LEU A 121 -6.98 4.80 -7.99
CA LEU A 121 -7.16 3.46 -8.51
C LEU A 121 -7.74 2.57 -7.41
N ASP A 122 -7.02 2.42 -6.28
CA ASP A 122 -7.44 1.57 -5.18
C ASP A 122 -7.12 2.18 -3.81
N VAL A 123 -7.88 1.71 -2.82
CA VAL A 123 -7.67 2.06 -1.41
C VAL A 123 -7.63 0.81 -0.55
N TYR A 124 -6.48 0.58 0.08
CA TYR A 124 -6.23 -0.54 0.97
C TYR A 124 -6.03 -0.08 2.41
N THR A 125 -6.39 -0.94 3.35
CA THR A 125 -5.96 -0.83 4.75
C THR A 125 -4.86 -1.87 5.01
N ILE A 126 -3.68 -1.45 5.39
CA ILE A 126 -2.59 -2.32 5.81
C ILE A 126 -2.95 -2.87 7.19
N GLN A 127 -3.35 -4.14 7.26
CA GLN A 127 -3.68 -4.81 8.52
C GLN A 127 -2.42 -5.22 9.27
N SER A 128 -1.44 -5.75 8.55
CA SER A 128 -0.12 -6.07 9.08
C SER A 128 0.93 -6.01 7.99
N ILE A 129 2.17 -5.70 8.37
CA ILE A 129 3.33 -5.72 7.49
C ILE A 129 4.60 -6.02 8.28
N ASN A 130 5.46 -6.86 7.71
CA ASN A 130 6.80 -7.11 8.20
C ASN A 130 7.76 -7.33 7.02
N SER A 131 8.98 -7.75 7.26
CA SER A 131 10.00 -7.91 6.22
C SER A 131 9.68 -8.97 5.16
N THR A 132 8.68 -9.83 5.35
CA THR A 132 8.38 -10.96 4.47
C THR A 132 6.92 -11.07 4.07
N THR A 133 6.00 -10.52 4.86
CA THR A 133 4.55 -10.68 4.68
C THR A 133 3.85 -9.34 4.84
N MET A 134 2.85 -9.10 4.02
CA MET A 134 1.94 -7.95 4.10
C MET A 134 0.50 -8.45 3.95
N VAL A 135 -0.41 -7.92 4.76
CA VAL A 135 -1.84 -8.21 4.68
C VAL A 135 -2.58 -6.92 4.42
N LEU A 136 -3.27 -6.87 3.29
CA LEU A 136 -4.08 -5.74 2.85
C LEU A 136 -5.56 -6.09 2.89
N LYS A 137 -6.36 -5.19 3.46
CA LYS A 137 -7.81 -5.23 3.38
C LYS A 137 -8.31 -4.18 2.40
N TYR A 138 -9.26 -4.53 1.57
CA TYR A 138 -9.93 -3.63 0.64
C TYR A 138 -11.42 -4.00 0.51
N ASN A 139 -12.17 -3.19 -0.21
CA ASN A 139 -13.53 -3.49 -0.59
C ASN A 139 -13.58 -3.69 -2.10
N LEU A 140 -14.05 -4.85 -2.55
CA LEU A 140 -14.16 -5.15 -3.97
C LEU A 140 -15.02 -4.09 -4.66
N ASP A 141 -14.50 -3.48 -5.73
CA ASP A 141 -15.14 -2.37 -6.44
C ASP A 141 -15.52 -1.18 -5.53
N GLY A 142 -14.73 -0.94 -4.45
CA GLY A 142 -15.02 0.09 -3.45
C GLY A 142 -16.29 -0.14 -2.62
N ASN A 143 -16.98 -1.27 -2.79
CA ASN A 143 -18.25 -1.54 -2.13
C ASN A 143 -18.04 -2.17 -0.74
N ALA A 144 -18.41 -1.44 0.31
CA ALA A 144 -18.27 -1.90 1.70
C ALA A 144 -19.02 -3.21 2.03
N SER A 145 -19.95 -3.65 1.17
CA SER A 145 -20.64 -4.94 1.33
C SER A 145 -19.78 -6.13 0.91
N TYR A 146 -18.67 -5.90 0.23
CA TYR A 146 -17.79 -6.92 -0.30
C TYR A 146 -16.35 -6.76 0.22
N PRO A 147 -16.13 -6.89 1.55
CA PRO A 147 -14.81 -6.77 2.13
C PRO A 147 -13.94 -7.98 1.75
N SER A 148 -12.68 -7.70 1.44
CA SER A 148 -11.70 -8.69 1.04
C SER A 148 -10.36 -8.44 1.71
N THR A 149 -9.58 -9.50 1.87
CA THR A 149 -8.25 -9.45 2.45
C THR A 149 -7.30 -10.25 1.56
N ILE A 150 -6.18 -9.66 1.20
CA ILE A 150 -5.12 -10.32 0.44
C ILE A 150 -3.86 -10.41 1.28
N THR A 151 -3.28 -11.61 1.33
CA THR A 151 -1.96 -11.84 1.92
C THR A 151 -0.91 -11.85 0.83
N PHE A 152 0.11 -11.01 1.00
CA PHE A 152 1.24 -10.90 0.11
C PHE A 152 2.51 -11.46 0.75
N LYS A 153 3.39 -11.99 -0.09
CA LYS A 153 4.75 -12.37 0.27
C LYS A 153 5.75 -11.47 -0.45
N LYS A 154 6.74 -10.97 0.29
CA LYS A 154 7.86 -10.24 -0.31
C LYS A 154 8.74 -11.19 -1.10
N ILE A 155 9.05 -10.84 -2.33
CA ILE A 155 9.87 -11.66 -3.24
C ILE A 155 11.14 -10.94 -3.70
N LYS A 156 11.25 -9.61 -3.41
CA LYS A 156 12.45 -8.83 -3.74
C LYS A 156 12.56 -7.58 -2.86
#